data_af7eb853700eb0fa9b418a2b64cec226
#
_entry.id   af7eb853700eb0fa9b418a2b64cec226
#
_cell.length_a   1.000
_cell.length_b   1.000
_cell.length_c   1.000
_cell.angle_alpha   90.00
_cell.angle_beta   90.00
_cell.angle_gamma   90.00
#
_symmetry.space_group_name_H-M   'P 1'
#
loop_
_entity.id
_entity.type
_entity.pdbx_description
1 polymer ?
#
loop_
_entity_poly.entity_id
_entity_poly.type
_entity_poly.pdbx_seq_one_letter_code
_entity_poly.pdbx_strand_id
1 'polypeptide(L)'
;MSVNFVRAHSRVLVFFLCGSLLFAEESNQTPAAPAPGLEIRSLNALQEFEGPSGQEYTIGAGDELDIQAVGRPEISGTQLVGPDGRITLPLFGSFEISNMTREGAAQAIAKIFERYYTSVNVTVRVSKYGSNRIVVLGHVAHPGVLYFENEPTLLDALTKSPALSATGAADTSSLPRRCAIFRGKEQAVWIDLRAMTEQGGSVVNLRLKRDDVLYIPDERDDLVSILGEVKNPGMVKLQPKTTLLELLAMSGGLTATAGTPRIEILRPGSATAQEVSFKDLMNPHKTVEVSIQQGDVIYVQKGTAAKFSYVLQQIAPLSTMLLIARP
;
A
#
# COMPACT_ATOMS: atom_id res chain seq x y z
N MET A 1 -77.92 -28.80 19.76
CA MET A 1 -78.73 -27.68 19.25
C MET A 1 -77.89 -26.84 18.32
N SER A 2 -78.40 -26.71 17.06
CA SER A 2 -78.09 -25.75 16.01
C SER A 2 -76.59 -25.64 15.58
N VAL A 3 -76.12 -26.33 14.62
CA VAL A 3 -76.14 -26.24 13.17
C VAL A 3 -76.19 -24.80 12.64
N ASN A 4 -75.06 -24.36 12.07
CA ASN A 4 -75.09 -23.51 10.89
C ASN A 4 -73.83 -23.74 10.02
N PHE A 5 -74.14 -24.14 8.84
CA PHE A 5 -73.39 -24.46 7.67
C PHE A 5 -73.18 -23.18 6.86
N VAL A 6 -71.95 -22.79 6.57
CA VAL A 6 -71.70 -21.76 5.52
C VAL A 6 -70.61 -22.26 4.57
N ARG A 7 -71.03 -22.43 3.33
CA ARG A 7 -70.24 -22.80 2.14
C ARG A 7 -69.16 -21.72 1.87
N ALA A 8 -67.92 -22.17 1.72
CA ALA A 8 -66.85 -21.33 1.13
C ALA A 8 -66.50 -21.87 -0.25
N HIS A 9 -66.56 -20.96 -1.20
CA HIS A 9 -66.26 -21.18 -2.60
C HIS A 9 -64.74 -21.30 -2.81
N SER A 10 -64.31 -22.36 -3.45
CA SER A 10 -62.97 -22.60 -3.96
C SER A 10 -62.68 -21.60 -5.09
N ARG A 11 -61.67 -20.74 -4.91
CA ARG A 11 -60.95 -20.06 -6.01
C ARG A 11 -59.54 -20.60 -6.06
N VAL A 12 -59.30 -21.42 -7.06
CA VAL A 12 -57.98 -21.88 -7.45
C VAL A 12 -57.24 -20.65 -8.03
N LEU A 13 -56.21 -20.20 -7.29
CA LEU A 13 -55.26 -19.21 -7.76
C LEU A 13 -53.99 -19.92 -8.20
N VAL A 14 -53.81 -19.99 -9.52
CA VAL A 14 -52.60 -20.55 -10.12
C VAL A 14 -51.48 -19.49 -9.94
N PHE A 15 -50.56 -19.73 -9.02
CA PHE A 15 -49.32 -18.99 -8.92
C PHE A 15 -48.30 -19.46 -9.95
N PHE A 16 -48.08 -18.67 -10.95
CA PHE A 16 -46.89 -18.79 -11.83
C PHE A 16 -45.65 -18.46 -11.00
N LEU A 17 -44.87 -19.43 -10.61
CA LEU A 17 -43.53 -19.25 -10.06
C LEU A 17 -42.61 -18.86 -11.23
N CYS A 18 -42.41 -17.55 -11.42
CA CYS A 18 -41.34 -17.01 -12.22
C CYS A 18 -40.06 -17.10 -11.39
N GLY A 19 -39.27 -18.17 -11.61
CA GLY A 19 -37.98 -18.35 -10.99
C GLY A 19 -36.99 -17.33 -11.57
N SER A 20 -36.83 -16.20 -10.91
CA SER A 20 -35.70 -15.30 -11.12
C SER A 20 -34.44 -15.95 -10.48
N LEU A 21 -33.62 -16.54 -11.34
CA LEU A 21 -32.24 -16.85 -11.03
C LEU A 21 -31.51 -15.53 -10.70
N LEU A 22 -31.41 -15.26 -9.40
CA LEU A 22 -30.43 -14.31 -8.88
C LEU A 22 -29.04 -14.90 -9.12
N PHE A 23 -28.43 -14.54 -10.24
CA PHE A 23 -26.97 -14.62 -10.35
C PHE A 23 -26.43 -13.67 -9.28
N ALA A 24 -25.84 -14.23 -8.23
CA ALA A 24 -24.98 -13.50 -7.33
C ALA A 24 -23.77 -13.03 -8.17
N GLU A 25 -23.81 -11.78 -8.56
CA GLU A 25 -22.67 -11.08 -9.14
C GLU A 25 -21.62 -10.98 -8.01
N GLU A 26 -20.69 -11.90 -8.01
CA GLU A 26 -19.47 -11.84 -7.21
C GLU A 26 -18.76 -10.56 -7.64
N SER A 27 -19.03 -9.47 -6.93
CA SER A 27 -18.31 -8.21 -7.10
C SER A 27 -16.85 -8.47 -6.79
N ASN A 28 -16.06 -8.62 -7.83
CA ASN A 28 -14.60 -8.62 -7.77
C ASN A 28 -14.17 -7.20 -7.36
N GLN A 29 -14.30 -6.91 -6.06
CA GLN A 29 -13.84 -5.68 -5.48
C GLN A 29 -12.31 -5.73 -5.50
N THR A 30 -11.73 -5.12 -6.52
CA THR A 30 -10.36 -4.62 -6.43
C THR A 30 -10.23 -3.91 -5.08
N PRO A 31 -9.22 -4.24 -4.24
CA PRO A 31 -9.09 -3.60 -2.95
C PRO A 31 -9.04 -2.08 -3.18
N ALA A 32 -10.06 -1.41 -2.69
CA ALA A 32 -10.14 0.05 -2.72
C ALA A 32 -8.85 0.59 -2.10
N ALA A 33 -8.29 1.64 -2.70
CA ALA A 33 -7.18 2.36 -2.09
C ALA A 33 -7.54 2.64 -0.62
N PRO A 34 -6.63 2.36 0.32
CA PRO A 34 -6.93 2.51 1.74
C PRO A 34 -7.39 3.94 2.01
N ALA A 35 -8.39 4.07 2.89
CA ALA A 35 -8.92 5.35 3.33
C ALA A 35 -7.79 6.33 3.70
N PRO A 36 -7.96 7.66 3.55
CA PRO A 36 -6.93 8.64 3.84
C PRO A 36 -6.47 8.49 5.29
N GLY A 37 -5.31 7.85 5.48
CA GLY A 37 -4.61 7.76 6.75
C GLY A 37 -3.90 9.07 7.09
N LEU A 38 -3.37 9.16 8.30
CA LEU A 38 -2.55 10.29 8.72
C LEU A 38 -1.33 10.41 7.80
N GLU A 39 -1.17 11.55 7.12
CA GLU A 39 -0.01 11.80 6.27
C GLU A 39 1.12 12.42 7.10
N ILE A 40 2.23 11.71 7.23
CA ILE A 40 3.42 12.21 7.91
C ILE A 40 4.35 12.87 6.88
N ARG A 41 4.57 14.19 7.06
CA ARG A 41 5.46 15.01 6.23
C ARG A 41 6.61 15.64 7.04
N SER A 42 6.72 15.32 8.33
CA SER A 42 7.77 15.87 9.21
C SER A 42 8.53 14.77 9.94
N LEU A 43 9.83 15.00 10.13
CA LEU A 43 10.71 14.05 10.84
C LEU A 43 10.29 13.83 12.30
N ASN A 44 9.77 14.86 12.97
CA ASN A 44 9.32 14.74 14.36
C ASN A 44 8.13 13.78 14.50
N ALA A 45 7.14 13.91 13.62
CA ALA A 45 5.99 12.99 13.59
C ALA A 45 6.42 11.56 13.24
N LEU A 46 7.48 11.40 12.42
CA LEU A 46 8.05 10.11 12.10
C LEU A 46 8.70 9.45 13.32
N GLN A 47 9.48 10.21 14.11
CA GLN A 47 10.11 9.73 15.33
C GLN A 47 9.07 9.29 16.38
N GLU A 48 7.97 10.01 16.49
CA GLU A 48 6.86 9.64 17.36
C GLU A 48 6.21 8.32 16.92
N PHE A 49 6.05 8.11 15.60
CA PHE A 49 5.55 6.86 15.04
C PHE A 49 6.50 5.68 15.25
N GLU A 50 7.82 5.88 15.16
CA GLU A 50 8.81 4.83 15.42
C GLU A 50 8.74 4.33 16.87
N GLY A 51 8.54 5.22 17.81
CA GLY A 51 8.58 4.92 19.24
C GLY A 51 10.01 4.72 19.76
N PRO A 52 10.19 4.22 21.01
CA PRO A 52 11.48 4.07 21.63
C PRO A 52 12.38 3.10 20.88
N SER A 53 13.66 3.47 20.73
CA SER A 53 14.69 2.69 20.07
C SER A 53 15.42 1.75 21.02
N GLY A 54 15.98 0.66 20.50
CA GLY A 54 16.86 -0.24 21.24
C GLY A 54 16.11 -1.22 22.15
N GLN A 55 14.89 -1.57 21.81
CA GLN A 55 14.20 -2.66 22.52
C GLN A 55 14.88 -3.99 22.18
N GLU A 56 15.13 -4.79 23.24
CA GLU A 56 15.60 -6.14 23.04
C GLU A 56 14.58 -6.98 22.27
N TYR A 57 15.09 -7.88 21.44
CA TYR A 57 14.24 -8.82 20.74
C TYR A 57 13.41 -9.65 21.73
N THR A 58 12.12 -9.72 21.50
CA THR A 58 11.21 -10.58 22.22
C THR A 58 10.77 -11.75 21.35
N ILE A 59 10.79 -12.93 21.94
CA ILE A 59 10.38 -14.18 21.29
C ILE A 59 8.91 -14.08 20.88
N GLY A 60 8.57 -14.60 19.71
CA GLY A 60 7.21 -14.61 19.21
C GLY A 60 6.83 -15.90 18.49
N ALA A 61 5.55 -16.01 18.16
CA ALA A 61 5.02 -17.17 17.45
C ALA A 61 5.71 -17.38 16.08
N GLY A 62 6.15 -18.59 15.81
CA GLY A 62 6.89 -18.94 14.59
C GLY A 62 8.41 -18.88 14.72
N ASP A 63 8.95 -18.40 15.86
CA ASP A 63 10.38 -18.45 16.12
C ASP A 63 10.83 -19.87 16.39
N GLU A 64 12.04 -20.20 15.97
CA GLU A 64 12.69 -21.46 16.27
C GLU A 64 13.80 -21.21 17.28
N LEU A 65 13.72 -21.87 18.42
CA LEU A 65 14.63 -21.69 19.56
C LEU A 65 15.52 -22.90 19.72
N ASP A 66 16.83 -22.69 19.82
CA ASP A 66 17.79 -23.68 20.26
C ASP A 66 18.01 -23.51 21.78
N ILE A 67 17.54 -24.51 22.53
CA ILE A 67 17.58 -24.54 23.98
C ILE A 67 18.69 -25.50 24.37
N GLN A 68 19.68 -25.02 25.09
CA GLN A 68 20.82 -25.81 25.57
C GLN A 68 20.87 -25.78 27.09
N ALA A 69 20.75 -26.96 27.68
CA ALA A 69 20.95 -27.19 29.11
C ALA A 69 22.31 -27.86 29.33
N VAL A 70 23.21 -27.18 30.01
CA VAL A 70 24.59 -27.63 30.17
C VAL A 70 24.65 -28.97 30.90
N GLY A 71 25.29 -29.97 30.26
CA GLY A 71 25.40 -31.32 30.80
C GLY A 71 24.10 -32.15 30.73
N ARG A 72 23.09 -31.69 29.99
CA ARG A 72 21.79 -32.34 29.90
C ARG A 72 21.29 -32.38 28.43
N PRO A 73 21.86 -33.22 27.59
CA PRO A 73 21.45 -33.32 26.17
C PRO A 73 19.99 -33.80 26.02
N GLU A 74 19.48 -34.55 26.98
CA GLU A 74 18.11 -35.09 26.96
C GLU A 74 17.00 -34.04 27.05
N ILE A 75 17.33 -32.83 27.56
CA ILE A 75 16.41 -31.69 27.66
C ILE A 75 16.85 -30.52 26.79
N SER A 76 17.89 -30.72 25.99
CA SER A 76 18.37 -29.75 24.99
C SER A 76 17.77 -30.04 23.62
N GLY A 77 17.64 -29.02 22.79
CA GLY A 77 17.19 -29.19 21.40
C GLY A 77 16.43 -27.99 20.86
N THR A 78 16.04 -28.12 19.61
CA THR A 78 15.34 -27.07 18.87
C THR A 78 13.84 -27.17 19.14
N GLN A 79 13.21 -26.05 19.43
CA GLN A 79 11.79 -25.93 19.71
C GLN A 79 11.17 -24.81 18.87
N LEU A 80 10.04 -25.10 18.22
CA LEU A 80 9.25 -24.12 17.50
C LEU A 80 8.24 -23.47 18.45
N VAL A 81 8.19 -22.14 18.46
CA VAL A 81 7.15 -21.41 19.19
C VAL A 81 5.84 -21.52 18.44
N GLY A 82 4.85 -22.11 19.07
CA GLY A 82 3.51 -22.30 18.51
C GLY A 82 2.78 -20.96 18.24
N PRO A 83 1.68 -21.00 17.48
CA PRO A 83 0.84 -19.83 17.24
C PRO A 83 0.19 -19.28 18.50
N ASP A 84 0.12 -20.08 19.54
CA ASP A 84 -0.34 -19.74 20.90
C ASP A 84 0.77 -19.11 21.76
N GLY A 85 1.96 -18.89 21.21
CA GLY A 85 3.12 -18.34 21.92
C GLY A 85 3.80 -19.32 22.88
N ARG A 86 3.53 -20.63 22.73
CA ARG A 86 4.03 -21.66 23.65
C ARG A 86 5.05 -22.56 22.96
N ILE A 87 5.97 -23.11 23.77
CA ILE A 87 6.84 -24.20 23.35
C ILE A 87 6.49 -25.46 24.15
N THR A 88 6.80 -26.64 23.59
CA THR A 88 6.60 -27.92 24.26
C THR A 88 7.95 -28.58 24.50
N LEU A 89 8.34 -28.70 25.75
CA LEU A 89 9.54 -29.43 26.12
C LEU A 89 9.22 -30.87 26.46
N PRO A 90 10.03 -31.83 25.99
CA PRO A 90 9.92 -33.22 26.42
C PRO A 90 9.95 -33.32 27.94
N LEU A 91 9.09 -34.16 28.53
CA LEU A 91 8.96 -34.39 29.96
C LEU A 91 8.32 -33.27 30.79
N PHE A 92 8.35 -32.00 30.32
CA PHE A 92 7.89 -30.83 31.11
C PHE A 92 6.60 -30.22 30.60
N GLY A 93 6.16 -30.65 29.38
CA GLY A 93 4.93 -30.14 28.80
C GLY A 93 5.08 -28.78 28.11
N SER A 94 3.97 -28.08 27.97
CA SER A 94 3.88 -26.83 27.23
C SER A 94 3.82 -25.63 28.17
N PHE A 95 4.59 -24.59 27.88
CA PHE A 95 4.58 -23.32 28.63
C PHE A 95 4.75 -22.11 27.72
N GLU A 96 4.24 -20.99 28.17
CA GLU A 96 4.28 -19.74 27.42
C GLU A 96 5.67 -19.11 27.47
N ILE A 97 6.14 -18.64 26.29
CA ILE A 97 7.46 -18.04 26.15
C ILE A 97 7.40 -16.76 25.30
N SER A 98 6.27 -16.48 24.69
CA SER A 98 6.08 -15.28 23.89
C SER A 98 6.25 -14.01 24.70
N ASN A 99 6.74 -12.94 24.04
CA ASN A 99 7.06 -11.65 24.64
C ASN A 99 8.18 -11.65 25.70
N MET A 100 8.87 -12.78 25.89
CA MET A 100 10.07 -12.84 26.75
C MET A 100 11.32 -12.50 25.92
N THR A 101 12.32 -11.88 26.57
CA THR A 101 13.66 -11.80 26.02
C THR A 101 14.33 -13.17 26.06
N ARG A 102 15.46 -13.35 25.35
CA ARG A 102 16.22 -14.61 25.38
C ARG A 102 16.65 -15.00 26.79
N GLU A 103 17.12 -14.00 27.56
CA GLU A 103 17.51 -14.20 28.95
C GLU A 103 16.30 -14.52 29.84
N GLY A 104 15.19 -13.80 29.67
CA GLY A 104 13.94 -14.07 30.40
C GLY A 104 13.43 -15.48 30.14
N ALA A 105 13.48 -15.91 28.89
CA ALA A 105 13.12 -17.27 28.50
C ALA A 105 14.04 -18.33 29.12
N ALA A 106 15.37 -18.10 29.10
CA ALA A 106 16.33 -19.00 29.71
C ALA A 106 16.08 -19.16 31.22
N GLN A 107 15.82 -18.06 31.92
CA GLN A 107 15.49 -18.07 33.34
C GLN A 107 14.16 -18.81 33.62
N ALA A 108 13.14 -18.57 32.79
CA ALA A 108 11.86 -19.24 32.95
C ALA A 108 11.98 -20.75 32.78
N ILE A 109 12.74 -21.19 31.75
CA ILE A 109 13.01 -22.60 31.49
C ILE A 109 13.86 -23.23 32.64
N ALA A 110 14.91 -22.54 33.06
CA ALA A 110 15.74 -23.01 34.18
C ALA A 110 14.91 -23.26 35.43
N LYS A 111 14.00 -22.33 35.76
CA LYS A 111 13.09 -22.48 36.91
C LYS A 111 12.17 -23.69 36.83
N ILE A 112 11.76 -24.10 35.59
CA ILE A 112 10.98 -25.30 35.39
C ILE A 112 11.85 -26.54 35.63
N PHE A 113 13.10 -26.53 35.13
CA PHE A 113 14.03 -27.65 35.26
C PHE A 113 14.52 -27.86 36.70
N GLU A 114 14.64 -26.80 37.52
CA GLU A 114 15.02 -26.87 38.94
C GLU A 114 14.13 -27.76 39.78
N ARG A 115 12.90 -28.06 39.33
CA ARG A 115 11.99 -28.98 40.02
C ARG A 115 12.46 -30.45 39.94
N TYR A 116 13.32 -30.76 38.96
CA TYR A 116 13.72 -32.12 38.65
C TYR A 116 15.25 -32.29 38.63
N TYR A 117 15.98 -31.21 38.45
CA TYR A 117 17.44 -31.21 38.36
C TYR A 117 18.04 -30.15 39.28
N THR A 118 19.16 -30.48 39.87
CA THR A 118 19.92 -29.53 40.71
C THR A 118 20.84 -28.70 39.83
N SER A 119 20.72 -27.34 39.90
CA SER A 119 21.65 -26.39 39.27
C SER A 119 21.77 -26.55 37.72
N VAL A 120 20.69 -26.36 37.00
CA VAL A 120 20.70 -26.38 35.54
C VAL A 120 20.95 -24.99 34.98
N ASN A 121 22.02 -24.86 34.18
CA ASN A 121 22.27 -23.65 33.43
C ASN A 121 21.65 -23.82 32.01
N VAL A 122 20.73 -22.93 31.65
CA VAL A 122 20.01 -22.96 30.38
C VAL A 122 20.41 -21.75 29.55
N THR A 123 20.72 -22.00 28.29
CA THR A 123 20.92 -20.96 27.29
C THR A 123 19.85 -21.09 26.18
N VAL A 124 19.25 -19.98 25.82
CA VAL A 124 18.29 -19.91 24.72
C VAL A 124 18.82 -19.04 23.59
N ARG A 125 18.87 -19.60 22.40
CA ARG A 125 19.21 -18.89 21.16
C ARG A 125 18.03 -18.94 20.21
N VAL A 126 17.82 -17.89 19.43
CA VAL A 126 16.88 -17.91 18.31
C VAL A 126 17.67 -18.42 17.09
N SER A 127 17.32 -19.61 16.61
CA SER A 127 17.92 -20.20 15.39
C SER A 127 17.24 -19.69 14.13
N LYS A 128 15.96 -19.34 14.22
CA LYS A 128 15.20 -18.76 13.11
C LYS A 128 14.19 -17.75 13.63
N TYR A 129 14.23 -16.54 13.08
CA TYR A 129 13.35 -15.42 13.44
C TYR A 129 12.07 -15.47 12.60
N GLY A 130 11.13 -16.34 12.94
CA GLY A 130 9.87 -16.53 12.22
C GLY A 130 8.79 -15.53 12.60
N SER A 131 8.91 -14.89 13.77
CA SER A 131 7.97 -13.89 14.23
C SER A 131 8.31 -12.47 13.79
N ASN A 132 9.58 -12.19 13.46
CA ASN A 132 10.02 -10.87 13.04
C ASN A 132 9.83 -10.68 11.53
N ARG A 133 8.61 -10.41 11.14
CA ARG A 133 8.18 -10.34 9.74
C ARG A 133 7.50 -9.00 9.43
N ILE A 134 7.66 -8.58 8.18
CA ILE A 134 6.98 -7.44 7.57
C ILE A 134 6.26 -7.96 6.33
N VAL A 135 5.07 -7.45 6.07
CA VAL A 135 4.34 -7.75 4.83
C VAL A 135 4.56 -6.60 3.87
N VAL A 136 5.05 -6.88 2.67
CA VAL A 136 5.23 -5.86 1.62
C VAL A 136 4.23 -6.09 0.51
N LEU A 137 3.45 -5.07 0.18
CA LEU A 137 2.38 -5.10 -0.82
C LEU A 137 2.51 -3.94 -1.80
N GLY A 138 1.82 -4.08 -2.94
CA GLY A 138 1.72 -3.04 -3.95
C GLY A 138 2.73 -3.19 -5.06
N HIS A 139 3.22 -2.07 -5.60
CA HIS A 139 4.05 -2.04 -6.79
C HIS A 139 5.54 -2.29 -6.47
N VAL A 140 5.84 -3.52 -6.10
CA VAL A 140 7.18 -4.01 -5.73
C VAL A 140 7.53 -5.28 -6.50
N ALA A 141 8.84 -5.56 -6.63
CA ALA A 141 9.31 -6.72 -7.37
C ALA A 141 8.92 -8.05 -6.71
N HIS A 142 8.91 -8.09 -5.38
CA HIS A 142 8.63 -9.31 -4.61
C HIS A 142 7.61 -9.00 -3.50
N PRO A 143 6.30 -8.89 -3.82
CA PRO A 143 5.28 -8.72 -2.79
C PRO A 143 5.17 -9.98 -1.94
N GLY A 144 4.92 -9.80 -0.65
CA GLY A 144 4.75 -10.91 0.27
C GLY A 144 5.34 -10.66 1.66
N VAL A 145 5.57 -11.75 2.39
CA VAL A 145 6.11 -11.70 3.75
C VAL A 145 7.63 -11.75 3.70
N LEU A 146 8.28 -10.77 4.32
CA LEU A 146 9.72 -10.69 4.49
C LEU A 146 10.07 -10.96 5.96
N TYR A 147 11.08 -11.82 6.18
CA TYR A 147 11.60 -12.15 7.52
C TYR A 147 12.95 -11.49 7.75
N PHE A 148 13.17 -11.04 8.98
CA PHE A 148 14.38 -10.32 9.38
C PHE A 148 14.92 -10.86 10.70
N GLU A 149 16.25 -10.89 10.83
CA GLU A 149 16.94 -11.32 12.06
C GLU A 149 16.98 -10.21 13.11
N ASN A 150 17.01 -8.96 12.66
CA ASN A 150 17.02 -7.77 13.49
C ASN A 150 15.76 -6.93 13.25
N GLU A 151 15.58 -5.88 14.04
CA GLU A 151 14.53 -4.89 13.80
C GLU A 151 14.76 -4.25 12.41
N PRO A 152 13.85 -4.48 11.43
CA PRO A 152 14.08 -4.04 10.07
C PRO A 152 13.84 -2.54 9.90
N THR A 153 14.60 -1.95 8.99
CA THR A 153 14.34 -0.60 8.53
C THR A 153 13.52 -0.61 7.24
N LEU A 154 12.96 0.55 6.89
CA LEU A 154 12.29 0.73 5.59
C LEU A 154 13.26 0.42 4.44
N LEU A 155 14.54 0.80 4.57
CA LEU A 155 15.57 0.49 3.58
C LEU A 155 15.78 -1.02 3.43
N ASP A 156 15.83 -1.76 4.54
CA ASP A 156 15.98 -3.22 4.51
C ASP A 156 14.81 -3.88 3.77
N ALA A 157 13.59 -3.42 4.04
CA ALA A 157 12.40 -3.91 3.36
C ALA A 157 12.43 -3.60 1.85
N LEU A 158 12.77 -2.37 1.47
CA LEU A 158 12.88 -1.96 0.06
C LEU A 158 14.06 -2.64 -0.66
N THR A 159 15.13 -2.97 0.04
CA THR A 159 16.27 -3.71 -0.55
C THR A 159 15.87 -5.15 -0.87
N LYS A 160 15.13 -5.82 0.02
CA LYS A 160 14.62 -7.18 -0.20
C LYS A 160 13.48 -7.24 -1.23
N SER A 161 12.70 -6.17 -1.32
CA SER A 161 11.57 -6.06 -2.26
C SER A 161 11.54 -4.65 -2.86
N PRO A 162 12.40 -4.38 -3.87
CA PRO A 162 12.51 -3.05 -4.46
C PRO A 162 11.21 -2.64 -5.16
N ALA A 163 10.93 -1.35 -5.11
CA ALA A 163 9.81 -0.78 -5.85
C ALA A 163 10.01 -0.96 -7.36
N LEU A 164 8.91 -1.14 -8.08
CA LEU A 164 8.93 -1.20 -9.54
C LEU A 164 8.84 0.22 -10.11
N SER A 165 9.53 0.45 -11.21
CA SER A 165 9.35 1.67 -12.00
C SER A 165 8.02 1.64 -12.76
N ALA A 166 7.60 2.77 -13.31
CA ALA A 166 6.40 2.85 -14.15
C ALA A 166 6.43 1.91 -15.37
N THR A 167 7.62 1.46 -15.78
CA THR A 167 7.81 0.47 -16.85
C THR A 167 7.76 -0.98 -16.37
N GLY A 168 7.59 -1.22 -15.06
CA GLY A 168 7.55 -2.55 -14.44
C GLY A 168 8.93 -3.17 -14.19
N ALA A 169 10.03 -2.44 -14.42
CA ALA A 169 11.36 -2.90 -14.05
C ALA A 169 11.64 -2.61 -12.56
N ALA A 170 12.36 -3.52 -11.89
CA ALA A 170 12.80 -3.26 -10.52
C ALA A 170 13.79 -2.10 -10.51
N ASP A 171 13.48 -1.05 -9.77
CA ASP A 171 14.33 0.12 -9.62
C ASP A 171 14.93 0.15 -8.22
N THR A 172 16.16 -0.34 -8.11
CA THR A 172 16.93 -0.32 -6.88
C THR A 172 17.65 1.01 -6.64
N SER A 173 17.63 1.90 -7.63
CA SER A 173 18.35 3.19 -7.58
C SER A 173 17.48 4.33 -7.09
N SER A 174 16.17 4.19 -7.13
CA SER A 174 15.23 5.22 -6.69
C SER A 174 14.30 4.72 -5.58
N LEU A 175 14.10 5.57 -4.57
CA LEU A 175 13.07 5.34 -3.55
C LEU A 175 11.71 5.66 -4.14
N PRO A 176 10.65 4.91 -3.78
CA PRO A 176 9.30 5.28 -4.13
C PRO A 176 8.97 6.67 -3.56
N ARG A 177 8.15 7.43 -4.25
CA ARG A 177 7.77 8.77 -3.81
C ARG A 177 7.08 8.76 -2.46
N ARG A 178 6.17 7.82 -2.28
CA ARG A 178 5.40 7.66 -1.04
C ARG A 178 5.19 6.18 -0.74
N CYS A 179 5.02 5.89 0.53
CA CYS A 179 4.59 4.58 0.98
C CYS A 179 3.55 4.73 2.11
N ALA A 180 2.80 3.69 2.35
CA ALA A 180 1.94 3.60 3.51
C ALA A 180 2.41 2.48 4.42
N ILE A 181 2.39 2.72 5.74
CA ILE A 181 2.66 1.70 6.74
C ILE A 181 1.38 1.50 7.54
N PHE A 182 0.89 0.28 7.55
CA PHE A 182 -0.24 -0.13 8.37
C PHE A 182 0.30 -0.88 9.60
N ARG A 183 -0.01 -0.37 10.77
CA ARG A 183 0.38 -0.95 12.06
C ARG A 183 -0.86 -1.33 12.85
N GLY A 184 -1.03 -2.63 13.07
CA GLY A 184 -2.24 -3.14 13.71
C GLY A 184 -3.50 -2.91 12.85
N LYS A 185 -4.65 -2.70 13.51
CA LYS A 185 -5.95 -2.56 12.81
C LYS A 185 -6.34 -1.10 12.55
N GLU A 186 -5.75 -0.15 13.23
CA GLU A 186 -6.27 1.23 13.28
C GLU A 186 -5.27 2.30 12.81
N GLN A 187 -3.98 1.96 12.72
CA GLN A 187 -2.97 2.94 12.34
C GLN A 187 -2.54 2.75 10.89
N ALA A 188 -2.95 3.67 10.04
CA ALA A 188 -2.46 3.80 8.68
C ALA A 188 -1.74 5.13 8.54
N VAL A 189 -0.46 5.09 8.17
CA VAL A 189 0.39 6.26 8.08
C VAL A 189 0.95 6.34 6.67
N TRP A 190 0.69 7.45 5.99
CA TRP A 190 1.28 7.77 4.71
C TRP A 190 2.57 8.57 4.90
N ILE A 191 3.63 8.17 4.24
CA ILE A 191 4.94 8.79 4.32
C ILE A 191 5.33 9.26 2.93
N ASP A 192 5.59 10.57 2.78
CA ASP A 192 6.19 11.14 1.59
C ASP A 192 7.72 11.07 1.72
N LEU A 193 8.29 9.99 1.18
CA LEU A 193 9.72 9.72 1.26
C LEU A 193 10.56 10.79 0.56
N ARG A 194 10.04 11.38 -0.52
CA ARG A 194 10.75 12.40 -1.28
C ARG A 194 10.81 13.72 -0.52
N ALA A 195 9.67 14.18 0.03
CA ALA A 195 9.63 15.41 0.82
C ALA A 195 10.56 15.33 2.04
N MET A 196 10.66 14.17 2.66
CA MET A 196 11.52 13.95 3.81
C MET A 196 13.01 13.87 3.44
N THR A 197 13.35 13.26 2.29
CA THR A 197 14.73 13.21 1.79
C THR A 197 15.24 14.63 1.43
N GLU A 198 14.39 15.46 0.84
CA GLU A 198 14.71 16.85 0.52
C GLU A 198 14.97 17.71 1.79
N GLN A 199 14.38 17.34 2.92
CA GLN A 199 14.63 18.00 4.23
C GLN A 199 15.90 17.51 4.93
N GLY A 200 16.72 16.66 4.29
CA GLY A 200 17.96 16.11 4.84
C GLY A 200 17.74 15.02 5.90
N GLY A 201 16.54 14.48 5.99
CA GLY A 201 16.22 13.40 6.91
C GLY A 201 16.54 12.03 6.35
N SER A 202 17.13 11.17 7.17
CA SER A 202 17.38 9.77 6.82
C SER A 202 16.12 8.92 7.04
N VAL A 203 15.08 9.16 6.24
CA VAL A 203 13.80 8.43 6.32
C VAL A 203 13.97 6.94 6.03
N VAL A 204 15.00 6.62 5.26
CA VAL A 204 15.34 5.23 4.92
C VAL A 204 15.68 4.38 6.14
N ASN A 205 16.09 5.00 7.24
CA ASN A 205 16.38 4.34 8.52
C ASN A 205 15.13 4.21 9.43
N LEU A 206 13.94 4.56 8.92
CA LEU A 206 12.68 4.36 9.66
C LEU A 206 12.55 2.90 10.06
N ARG A 207 12.41 2.64 11.35
CA ARG A 207 12.25 1.28 11.88
C ARG A 207 10.82 0.80 11.74
N LEU A 208 10.71 -0.39 11.19
CA LEU A 208 9.45 -1.10 11.04
C LEU A 208 9.29 -2.07 12.21
N LYS A 209 8.08 -2.20 12.71
CA LYS A 209 7.75 -3.15 13.76
C LYS A 209 7.23 -4.46 13.19
N ARG A 210 7.27 -5.49 14.00
CA ARG A 210 6.69 -6.80 13.70
C ARG A 210 5.26 -6.67 13.21
N ASP A 211 4.93 -7.40 12.14
CA ASP A 211 3.62 -7.43 11.49
C ASP A 211 3.18 -6.09 10.87
N ASP A 212 4.07 -5.10 10.73
CA ASP A 212 3.78 -3.93 9.90
C ASP A 212 3.54 -4.36 8.44
N VAL A 213 2.58 -3.71 7.80
CA VAL A 213 2.32 -3.88 6.37
C VAL A 213 2.81 -2.63 5.64
N LEU A 214 3.84 -2.80 4.82
CA LEU A 214 4.38 -1.76 3.95
C LEU A 214 3.68 -1.83 2.60
N TYR A 215 2.99 -0.78 2.21
CA TYR A 215 2.32 -0.67 0.93
C TYR A 215 3.00 0.39 0.05
N ILE A 216 3.41 -0.02 -1.15
CA ILE A 216 3.99 0.85 -2.16
C ILE A 216 2.97 1.03 -3.28
N PRO A 217 2.40 2.25 -3.45
CA PRO A 217 1.44 2.50 -4.51
C PRO A 217 2.10 2.45 -5.89
N ASP A 218 1.29 2.18 -6.90
CA ASP A 218 1.74 2.25 -8.29
C ASP A 218 1.94 3.73 -8.69
N GLU A 219 3.14 4.08 -9.14
CA GLU A 219 3.46 5.44 -9.58
C GLU A 219 2.74 5.83 -10.89
N ARG A 220 2.06 4.89 -11.55
CA ARG A 220 1.21 5.21 -12.70
C ARG A 220 0.04 6.12 -12.34
N ASP A 221 -0.31 6.19 -11.08
CA ASP A 221 -1.33 7.12 -10.60
C ASP A 221 -0.91 8.59 -10.72
N ASP A 222 0.39 8.88 -10.87
CA ASP A 222 0.91 10.25 -11.02
C ASP A 222 1.06 10.67 -12.50
N LEU A 223 0.30 10.08 -13.40
CA LEU A 223 0.34 10.43 -14.83
C LEU A 223 -0.72 11.50 -15.18
N VAL A 224 -0.34 12.38 -16.11
CA VAL A 224 -1.25 13.27 -16.82
C VAL A 224 -1.17 12.97 -18.32
N SER A 225 -2.29 13.09 -19.01
CA SER A 225 -2.35 12.89 -20.44
C SER A 225 -2.23 14.22 -21.16
N ILE A 226 -1.30 14.35 -22.10
CA ILE A 226 -1.15 15.56 -22.92
C ILE A 226 -1.47 15.22 -24.36
N LEU A 227 -2.46 15.91 -24.91
CA LEU A 227 -3.03 15.64 -26.22
C LEU A 227 -3.14 16.93 -27.06
N GLY A 228 -3.32 16.79 -28.38
CA GLY A 228 -3.52 17.90 -29.30
C GLY A 228 -2.22 18.39 -29.91
N GLU A 229 -2.06 19.71 -30.06
CA GLU A 229 -0.97 20.35 -30.80
C GLU A 229 0.33 20.44 -29.99
N VAL A 230 0.84 19.31 -29.53
CA VAL A 230 2.16 19.12 -28.91
C VAL A 230 2.99 18.17 -29.76
N LYS A 231 4.32 18.28 -29.71
CA LYS A 231 5.21 17.45 -30.55
C LYS A 231 5.14 15.98 -30.20
N ASN A 232 5.07 15.65 -28.92
CA ASN A 232 5.01 14.29 -28.42
C ASN A 232 3.76 14.13 -27.53
N PRO A 233 2.58 13.90 -28.12
CA PRO A 233 1.38 13.63 -27.34
C PRO A 233 1.51 12.28 -26.62
N GLY A 234 1.00 12.20 -25.40
CA GLY A 234 1.06 10.98 -24.61
C GLY A 234 0.89 11.20 -23.12
N MET A 235 1.21 10.17 -22.35
CA MET A 235 1.20 10.25 -20.89
C MET A 235 2.54 10.77 -20.39
N VAL A 236 2.50 11.75 -19.49
CA VAL A 236 3.67 12.37 -18.86
C VAL A 236 3.55 12.21 -17.37
N LYS A 237 4.67 11.85 -16.73
CA LYS A 237 4.73 11.73 -15.27
C LYS A 237 4.65 13.09 -14.60
N LEU A 238 3.63 13.29 -13.76
CA LEU A 238 3.46 14.50 -12.96
C LEU A 238 4.44 14.46 -11.78
N GLN A 239 5.35 15.42 -11.71
CA GLN A 239 6.21 15.60 -10.56
C GLN A 239 5.62 16.65 -9.60
N PRO A 240 5.96 16.62 -8.29
CA PRO A 240 5.53 17.65 -7.37
C PRO A 240 5.96 19.04 -7.85
N LYS A 241 5.04 19.99 -7.77
CA LYS A 241 5.26 21.39 -8.23
C LYS A 241 5.50 21.55 -9.73
N THR A 242 5.26 20.52 -10.56
CA THR A 242 5.34 20.66 -12.01
C THR A 242 4.28 21.64 -12.51
N THR A 243 4.72 22.64 -13.22
CA THR A 243 3.85 23.66 -13.84
C THR A 243 3.31 23.18 -15.18
N LEU A 244 2.21 23.77 -15.65
CA LEU A 244 1.65 23.50 -16.98
C LEU A 244 2.68 23.73 -18.09
N LEU A 245 3.51 24.76 -17.95
CA LEU A 245 4.55 25.07 -18.92
C LEU A 245 5.63 24.00 -18.99
N GLU A 246 6.06 23.47 -17.83
CA GLU A 246 7.01 22.35 -17.76
C GLU A 246 6.44 21.09 -18.39
N LEU A 247 5.17 20.76 -18.16
CA LEU A 247 4.52 19.61 -18.80
C LEU A 247 4.49 19.74 -20.31
N LEU A 248 4.18 20.93 -20.84
CA LEU A 248 4.25 21.18 -22.28
C LEU A 248 5.69 21.04 -22.80
N ALA A 249 6.69 21.52 -22.06
CA ALA A 249 8.10 21.35 -22.41
C ALA A 249 8.52 19.88 -22.43
N MET A 250 8.08 19.07 -21.44
CA MET A 250 8.33 17.63 -21.40
C MET A 250 7.71 16.88 -22.60
N SER A 251 6.62 17.40 -23.15
CA SER A 251 6.01 16.88 -24.39
C SER A 251 6.69 17.43 -25.67
N GLY A 252 7.90 17.97 -25.55
CA GLY A 252 8.68 18.53 -26.66
C GLY A 252 8.22 19.91 -27.13
N GLY A 253 7.31 20.56 -26.41
CA GLY A 253 6.74 21.86 -26.75
C GLY A 253 5.59 21.77 -27.76
N LEU A 254 5.09 22.93 -28.14
CA LEU A 254 4.00 23.05 -29.09
C LEU A 254 4.44 22.74 -30.54
N THR A 255 3.50 22.28 -31.36
CA THR A 255 3.75 22.16 -32.82
C THR A 255 3.78 23.53 -33.48
N ALA A 256 4.37 23.60 -34.68
CA ALA A 256 4.39 24.84 -35.46
C ALA A 256 2.97 25.32 -35.84
N THR A 257 2.01 24.40 -35.87
CA THR A 257 0.61 24.65 -36.20
C THR A 257 -0.25 25.07 -35.03
N ALA A 258 0.27 24.99 -33.81
CA ALA A 258 -0.45 25.36 -32.60
C ALA A 258 -0.72 26.87 -32.50
N GLY A 259 0.19 27.72 -33.00
CA GLY A 259 0.08 29.18 -32.89
C GLY A 259 0.06 29.64 -31.46
N THR A 260 -0.99 30.38 -31.07
CA THR A 260 -1.29 30.75 -29.66
C THR A 260 -2.50 29.97 -29.16
N PRO A 261 -2.32 28.70 -28.77
CA PRO A 261 -3.45 27.82 -28.48
C PRO A 261 -4.13 28.17 -27.16
N ARG A 262 -5.37 27.74 -27.04
CA ARG A 262 -6.02 27.54 -25.77
C ARG A 262 -5.71 26.14 -25.28
N ILE A 263 -5.52 26.02 -23.99
CA ILE A 263 -5.21 24.78 -23.31
C ILE A 263 -6.38 24.47 -22.40
N GLU A 264 -6.99 23.32 -22.60
CA GLU A 264 -8.08 22.84 -21.76
C GLU A 264 -7.56 21.75 -20.82
N ILE A 265 -7.88 21.87 -19.55
CA ILE A 265 -7.54 20.89 -18.52
C ILE A 265 -8.83 20.25 -18.08
N LEU A 266 -8.95 18.98 -18.39
CA LEU A 266 -10.09 18.16 -18.03
C LEU A 266 -9.71 17.27 -16.87
N ARG A 267 -10.47 17.37 -15.79
CA ARG A 267 -10.31 16.55 -14.60
C ARG A 267 -11.33 15.45 -14.58
N PRO A 268 -10.93 14.17 -14.39
CA PRO A 268 -11.87 13.08 -14.23
C PRO A 268 -12.85 13.38 -13.10
N GLY A 269 -14.15 13.23 -13.38
CA GLY A 269 -15.20 13.54 -12.41
C GLY A 269 -15.64 15.02 -12.33
N SER A 270 -14.98 15.93 -13.07
CA SER A 270 -15.44 17.33 -13.21
C SER A 270 -16.29 17.50 -14.47
N ALA A 271 -17.40 18.20 -14.34
CA ALA A 271 -18.29 18.53 -15.48
C ALA A 271 -17.74 19.69 -16.32
N THR A 272 -16.75 20.45 -15.83
CA THR A 272 -16.21 21.64 -16.48
C THR A 272 -14.71 21.51 -16.72
N ALA A 273 -14.27 21.90 -17.91
CA ALA A 273 -12.86 22.03 -18.22
C ALA A 273 -12.34 23.40 -17.76
N GLN A 274 -11.13 23.44 -17.20
CA GLN A 274 -10.43 24.69 -16.94
C GLN A 274 -9.71 25.12 -18.20
N GLU A 275 -10.03 26.30 -18.72
CA GLU A 275 -9.42 26.84 -19.93
C GLU A 275 -8.31 27.84 -19.57
N VAL A 276 -7.13 27.68 -20.19
CA VAL A 276 -5.95 28.51 -19.99
C VAL A 276 -5.42 28.97 -21.34
N SER A 277 -5.20 30.29 -21.50
CA SER A 277 -4.55 30.80 -22.71
C SER A 277 -3.03 30.67 -22.63
N PHE A 278 -2.40 30.09 -23.66
CA PHE A 278 -0.94 30.01 -23.72
C PHE A 278 -0.27 31.38 -23.66
N LYS A 279 -0.93 32.42 -24.25
CA LYS A 279 -0.46 33.81 -24.17
C LYS A 279 -0.41 34.34 -22.72
N ASP A 280 -1.39 33.98 -21.92
CA ASP A 280 -1.43 34.37 -20.50
C ASP A 280 -0.38 33.62 -19.69
N LEU A 281 -0.15 32.34 -20.00
CA LEU A 281 0.86 31.51 -19.36
C LEU A 281 2.29 32.02 -19.61
N MET A 282 2.53 32.63 -20.77
CA MET A 282 3.83 33.19 -21.15
C MET A 282 4.02 34.64 -20.70
N ASN A 283 3.01 35.26 -20.07
CA ASN A 283 3.08 36.63 -19.63
C ASN A 283 3.71 36.73 -18.22
N PRO A 284 4.92 37.31 -18.05
CA PRO A 284 5.59 37.36 -16.75
C PRO A 284 4.87 38.26 -15.72
N HIS A 285 3.94 39.12 -16.18
CA HIS A 285 3.15 40.01 -15.30
C HIS A 285 1.83 39.40 -14.87
N LYS A 286 1.49 38.16 -15.35
CA LYS A 286 0.23 37.51 -15.04
C LYS A 286 0.51 36.18 -14.37
N THR A 287 0.23 36.08 -13.08
CA THR A 287 0.30 34.82 -12.38
C THR A 287 -0.94 33.96 -12.76
N VAL A 288 -0.75 32.93 -13.54
CA VAL A 288 -1.79 31.96 -13.84
C VAL A 288 -1.56 30.74 -12.95
N GLU A 289 -2.28 30.67 -11.84
CA GLU A 289 -2.25 29.50 -10.96
C GLU A 289 -3.09 28.38 -11.58
N VAL A 290 -2.41 27.35 -12.04
CA VAL A 290 -3.03 26.13 -12.56
C VAL A 290 -2.59 24.97 -11.68
N SER A 291 -3.53 24.45 -10.92
CA SER A 291 -3.28 23.24 -10.12
C SER A 291 -3.57 22.02 -10.99
N ILE A 292 -2.52 21.34 -11.43
CA ILE A 292 -2.60 20.10 -12.17
C ILE A 292 -2.61 18.94 -11.20
N GLN A 293 -3.52 18.00 -11.41
CA GLN A 293 -3.68 16.81 -10.59
C GLN A 293 -3.45 15.54 -11.42
N GLN A 294 -3.13 14.47 -10.74
CA GLN A 294 -3.02 13.16 -11.38
C GLN A 294 -4.32 12.81 -12.11
N GLY A 295 -4.18 12.20 -13.28
CA GLY A 295 -5.31 11.84 -14.14
C GLY A 295 -5.89 12.99 -14.96
N ASP A 296 -5.42 14.23 -14.77
CA ASP A 296 -5.85 15.35 -15.61
C ASP A 296 -5.49 15.08 -17.08
N VAL A 297 -6.38 15.46 -18.00
CA VAL A 297 -6.14 15.45 -19.44
C VAL A 297 -5.94 16.88 -19.90
N ILE A 298 -4.73 17.18 -20.39
CA ILE A 298 -4.35 18.49 -20.93
C ILE A 298 -4.49 18.43 -22.45
N TYR A 299 -5.42 19.19 -22.98
CA TYR A 299 -5.68 19.26 -24.40
C TYR A 299 -5.26 20.61 -24.97
N VAL A 300 -4.32 20.59 -25.92
CA VAL A 300 -3.83 21.79 -26.61
C VAL A 300 -4.56 21.93 -27.92
N GLN A 301 -5.41 22.96 -28.01
CA GLN A 301 -6.22 23.20 -29.19
C GLN A 301 -5.38 23.70 -30.37
N LYS A 302 -5.82 23.42 -31.60
CA LYS A 302 -5.28 24.06 -32.79
C LYS A 302 -5.76 25.52 -32.84
N GLY A 303 -4.90 26.44 -33.20
CA GLY A 303 -5.10 27.89 -33.12
C GLY A 303 -6.29 28.53 -33.84
N THR A 304 -7.12 27.77 -34.50
CA THR A 304 -8.42 28.18 -35.07
C THR A 304 -9.50 27.28 -34.47
N ALA A 305 -10.42 27.88 -33.73
CA ALA A 305 -11.51 27.32 -32.94
C ALA A 305 -12.18 26.05 -33.51
N ALA A 306 -11.62 24.89 -33.28
CA ALA A 306 -12.33 23.62 -33.43
C ALA A 306 -12.96 23.29 -32.06
N LYS A 307 -14.30 23.23 -32.04
CA LYS A 307 -15.06 22.99 -30.80
C LYS A 307 -14.71 21.61 -30.21
N PHE A 308 -14.26 21.60 -28.99
CA PHE A 308 -13.85 20.43 -28.17
C PHE A 308 -14.91 19.31 -28.04
N SER A 309 -16.20 19.62 -28.27
CA SER A 309 -17.27 18.62 -28.19
C SER A 309 -17.04 17.35 -29.04
N TYR A 310 -16.24 17.46 -30.10
CA TYR A 310 -15.91 16.34 -30.97
C TYR A 310 -14.88 15.39 -30.34
N VAL A 311 -13.93 15.91 -29.55
CA VAL A 311 -12.86 15.11 -28.93
C VAL A 311 -13.41 14.33 -27.72
N LEU A 312 -14.30 14.92 -26.93
CA LEU A 312 -14.97 14.23 -25.82
C LEU A 312 -15.79 13.02 -26.30
N GLN A 313 -16.43 13.11 -27.47
CA GLN A 313 -17.17 11.98 -28.04
C GLN A 313 -16.28 10.84 -28.51
N GLN A 314 -15.01 11.11 -28.86
CA GLN A 314 -14.06 10.09 -29.27
C GLN A 314 -13.28 9.46 -28.10
N ILE A 315 -13.11 10.19 -27.01
CA ILE A 315 -12.36 9.70 -25.82
C ILE A 315 -13.29 8.98 -24.83
N ALA A 316 -14.57 9.31 -24.80
CA ALA A 316 -15.57 8.66 -23.96
C ALA A 316 -15.58 7.11 -24.08
N PRO A 317 -15.47 6.50 -25.27
CA PRO A 317 -15.40 5.05 -25.39
C PRO A 317 -14.06 4.48 -24.89
N LEU A 318 -12.96 5.23 -24.89
CA LEU A 318 -11.66 4.79 -24.39
C LEU A 318 -11.60 4.75 -22.85
N SER A 319 -12.27 5.68 -22.18
CA SER A 319 -12.38 5.67 -20.72
C SER A 319 -13.24 4.50 -20.22
N THR A 320 -14.28 4.14 -20.97
CA THR A 320 -15.10 2.95 -20.68
C THR A 320 -14.35 1.65 -21.00
N MET A 321 -13.50 1.62 -22.02
CA MET A 321 -12.66 0.44 -22.31
C MET A 321 -11.53 0.25 -21.30
N LEU A 322 -10.97 1.34 -20.75
CA LEU A 322 -9.96 1.24 -19.67
C LEU A 322 -10.56 0.75 -18.36
N LEU A 323 -11.84 1.00 -18.12
CA LEU A 323 -12.58 0.48 -16.96
C LEU A 323 -12.94 -1.01 -17.11
N ILE A 324 -13.08 -1.51 -18.36
CA ILE A 324 -13.40 -2.92 -18.64
C ILE A 324 -12.12 -3.78 -18.79
N ALA A 325 -10.96 -3.18 -19.05
CA ALA A 325 -9.67 -3.88 -19.23
C ALA A 325 -8.85 -3.98 -17.92
N ARG A 326 -9.46 -3.81 -16.75
CA ARG A 326 -8.82 -4.19 -15.49
C ARG A 326 -9.17 -5.65 -15.20
N PRO A 327 -8.18 -6.57 -15.29
CA PRO A 327 -8.35 -7.94 -14.83
C PRO A 327 -8.51 -8.00 -13.31
#